data_6385ea9d6e72676a9a80c8698be48f01
#
_entry.id   6385ea9d6e72676a9a80c8698be48f01
#
_cell.length_a   1.000
_cell.length_b   1.000
_cell.length_c   1.000
_cell.angle_alpha   90.00
_cell.angle_beta   90.00
_cell.angle_gamma   90.00
#
_symmetry.space_group_name_H-M   'P 1'
#
loop_
_entity.id
_entity.type
_entity.pdbx_description
1 polymer ?
#
loop_
_entity_poly.entity_id
_entity_poly.type
_entity_poly.pdbx_seq_one_letter_code
_entity_poly.pdbx_strand_id
1 'polypeptide(L)'
;MIQIRKEENQKKQKEKKLKVYKVNTHKKTVIALWVLLAMSFLFAVYKNFTAIDIHTVHETKVIEETILDTHKIENFVENFAEVYYSWEQSAASIDNRTNALKGYLTGELQALNVDTVRKDIPVSSALTDFQIWEITEEKEQHYQVTYTVEQRITEGESSKTIRSAYQVTVYVDGFGNLTIIQNPTITSVAVKSGYTPKAVQSDGTVDSITTEEINEFLTTFFKLYPTATAKELTYYVNEGVLKPVGKEYIFSELVNPVYNRSGNQVTASLAVKYLDNQTMTTQVSQFDLVLEKNGENWKIVK
;
A
#
# COMPACT_ATOMS: atom_id res chain seq x y z
N MET A 1 -93.12 18.58 -80.87
CA MET A 1 -92.79 18.28 -82.29
C MET A 1 -91.28 17.96 -82.37
N ILE A 2 -90.96 16.77 -82.80
CA ILE A 2 -89.67 16.22 -83.21
C ILE A 2 -88.70 15.83 -82.07
N GLN A 3 -88.65 14.52 -81.86
CA GLN A 3 -87.61 13.77 -81.11
C GLN A 3 -86.31 13.76 -81.91
N ILE A 4 -85.15 13.82 -81.16
CA ILE A 4 -83.93 13.28 -81.70
C ILE A 4 -83.25 12.48 -80.54
N ARG A 5 -83.21 11.18 -80.81
CA ARG A 5 -82.50 10.13 -79.99
C ARG A 5 -81.00 10.41 -79.98
N LYS A 6 -80.40 10.39 -78.86
CA LYS A 6 -78.96 10.19 -78.72
C LYS A 6 -78.67 8.83 -78.16
N GLU A 7 -78.03 7.98 -78.92
CA GLU A 7 -77.53 6.69 -78.53
C GLU A 7 -76.37 6.85 -77.58
N GLU A 8 -76.47 6.23 -76.44
CA GLU A 8 -75.38 6.09 -75.48
C GLU A 8 -74.45 5.00 -75.94
N ASN A 9 -73.23 5.35 -76.32
CA ASN A 9 -72.10 4.45 -76.53
C ASN A 9 -71.57 3.94 -75.20
N GLN A 10 -71.90 2.72 -74.85
CA GLN A 10 -71.25 2.00 -73.71
C GLN A 10 -69.82 1.66 -74.07
N LYS A 11 -68.88 2.42 -73.56
CA LYS A 11 -67.47 2.00 -73.52
C LYS A 11 -67.27 0.84 -72.64
N LYS A 12 -66.97 -0.36 -73.13
CA LYS A 12 -66.48 -1.52 -72.40
C LYS A 12 -65.22 -1.15 -71.64
N GLN A 13 -65.30 -1.12 -70.35
CA GLN A 13 -64.11 -1.07 -69.46
C GLN A 13 -63.34 -2.38 -69.63
N LYS A 14 -62.11 -2.30 -70.16
CA LYS A 14 -61.14 -3.38 -70.18
C LYS A 14 -60.65 -3.58 -68.76
N GLU A 15 -61.02 -4.72 -68.17
CA GLU A 15 -60.43 -5.19 -66.90
C GLU A 15 -58.91 -5.22 -67.04
N LYS A 16 -58.21 -4.45 -66.20
CA LYS A 16 -56.75 -4.54 -66.01
C LYS A 16 -56.42 -5.83 -65.36
N LYS A 17 -55.91 -6.82 -66.10
CA LYS A 17 -55.30 -8.03 -65.54
C LYS A 17 -54.18 -7.60 -64.60
N LEU A 18 -54.35 -7.89 -63.29
CA LEU A 18 -53.28 -7.74 -62.33
C LEU A 18 -52.10 -8.59 -62.76
N LYS A 19 -50.93 -7.94 -62.96
CA LYS A 19 -49.66 -8.63 -63.19
C LYS A 19 -49.27 -9.35 -61.89
N VAL A 20 -49.47 -10.64 -61.83
CA VAL A 20 -48.86 -11.49 -60.78
C VAL A 20 -47.33 -11.46 -61.01
N TYR A 21 -46.63 -10.71 -60.21
CA TYR A 21 -45.19 -10.85 -60.15
C TYR A 21 -44.85 -12.23 -59.61
N LYS A 22 -44.39 -13.14 -60.47
CA LYS A 22 -43.71 -14.36 -60.01
C LYS A 22 -42.45 -13.88 -59.26
N VAL A 23 -42.49 -14.01 -57.93
CA VAL A 23 -41.28 -13.88 -57.11
C VAL A 23 -40.34 -14.98 -57.57
N ASN A 24 -39.36 -14.61 -58.33
CA ASN A 24 -38.33 -15.51 -58.82
C ASN A 24 -37.53 -15.92 -57.57
N THR A 25 -37.85 -17.10 -57.03
CA THR A 25 -37.12 -17.64 -55.90
C THR A 25 -35.69 -17.87 -56.37
N HIS A 26 -34.79 -17.03 -55.94
CA HIS A 26 -33.35 -17.18 -56.20
C HIS A 26 -32.82 -18.40 -55.41
N LYS A 27 -33.25 -19.61 -55.86
CA LYS A 27 -32.87 -20.87 -55.20
C LYS A 27 -31.36 -20.97 -54.97
N LYS A 28 -30.56 -20.46 -55.89
CA LYS A 28 -29.11 -20.43 -55.79
C LYS A 28 -28.60 -19.50 -54.68
N THR A 29 -29.21 -18.33 -54.51
CA THR A 29 -28.83 -17.39 -53.43
C THR A 29 -29.30 -17.85 -52.06
N VAL A 30 -30.46 -18.48 -52.00
CA VAL A 30 -30.96 -19.11 -50.77
C VAL A 30 -30.06 -20.28 -50.32
N ILE A 31 -29.65 -21.12 -51.28
CA ILE A 31 -28.70 -22.21 -51.00
C ILE A 31 -27.34 -21.64 -50.54
N ALA A 32 -26.84 -20.59 -51.18
CA ALA A 32 -25.58 -19.94 -50.77
C ALA A 32 -25.67 -19.38 -49.35
N LEU A 33 -26.80 -18.76 -48.97
CA LEU A 33 -27.05 -18.28 -47.63
C LEU A 33 -27.10 -19.41 -46.59
N TRP A 34 -27.74 -20.55 -46.92
CA TRP A 34 -27.75 -21.74 -46.07
C TRP A 34 -26.35 -22.33 -45.90
N VAL A 35 -25.54 -22.36 -46.94
CA VAL A 35 -24.17 -22.85 -46.86
C VAL A 35 -23.32 -21.91 -45.97
N LEU A 36 -23.48 -20.59 -46.12
CA LEU A 36 -22.81 -19.59 -45.26
C LEU A 36 -23.24 -19.75 -43.79
N LEU A 37 -24.53 -19.96 -43.51
CA LEU A 37 -25.06 -20.20 -42.17
C LEU A 37 -24.47 -21.49 -41.58
N ALA A 38 -24.46 -22.58 -42.39
CA ALA A 38 -23.85 -23.85 -41.93
C ALA A 38 -22.35 -23.72 -41.65
N MET A 39 -21.59 -23.00 -42.50
CA MET A 39 -20.18 -22.73 -42.24
C MET A 39 -19.97 -21.89 -40.99
N SER A 40 -20.80 -20.86 -40.77
CA SER A 40 -20.74 -20.03 -39.57
C SER A 40 -21.03 -20.84 -38.31
N PHE A 41 -22.03 -21.74 -38.38
CA PHE A 41 -22.36 -22.62 -37.28
C PHE A 41 -21.23 -23.63 -37.00
N LEU A 42 -20.69 -24.26 -38.04
CA LEU A 42 -19.54 -25.17 -37.90
C LEU A 42 -18.30 -24.44 -37.34
N PHE A 43 -18.06 -23.20 -37.76
CA PHE A 43 -16.96 -22.36 -37.24
C PHE A 43 -17.19 -21.99 -35.78
N ALA A 44 -18.44 -21.67 -35.38
CA ALA A 44 -18.78 -21.38 -33.99
C ALA A 44 -18.63 -22.63 -33.09
N VAL A 45 -19.06 -23.82 -33.60
CA VAL A 45 -18.86 -25.09 -32.91
C VAL A 45 -17.37 -25.41 -32.82
N TYR A 46 -16.63 -25.31 -33.91
CA TYR A 46 -15.17 -25.48 -33.95
C TYR A 46 -14.48 -24.57 -32.96
N LYS A 47 -14.83 -23.28 -32.95
CA LYS A 47 -14.27 -22.31 -32.04
C LYS A 47 -14.64 -22.57 -30.57
N ASN A 48 -15.83 -23.13 -30.32
CA ASN A 48 -16.24 -23.50 -28.99
C ASN A 48 -15.52 -24.77 -28.47
N PHE A 49 -15.19 -25.72 -29.35
CA PHE A 49 -14.43 -26.91 -28.99
C PHE A 49 -12.92 -26.75 -29.10
N THR A 50 -12.41 -25.83 -29.91
CA THR A 50 -11.01 -25.46 -30.03
C THR A 50 -10.67 -24.11 -29.37
N ALA A 51 -11.65 -23.39 -28.82
CA ALA A 51 -11.37 -22.47 -27.75
C ALA A 51 -10.77 -23.35 -26.65
N ILE A 52 -9.45 -23.54 -26.73
CA ILE A 52 -8.68 -23.69 -25.51
C ILE A 52 -9.28 -22.63 -24.61
N ASP A 53 -9.87 -23.07 -23.50
CA ASP A 53 -10.10 -22.17 -22.39
C ASP A 53 -8.82 -21.39 -22.25
N ILE A 54 -8.82 -20.17 -22.78
CA ILE A 54 -8.04 -19.14 -22.15
C ILE A 54 -8.83 -18.92 -20.86
N HIS A 55 -8.84 -19.94 -19.97
CA HIS A 55 -8.72 -19.63 -18.60
C HIS A 55 -7.58 -18.63 -18.63
N THR A 56 -7.90 -17.40 -18.38
CA THR A 56 -7.01 -16.53 -17.69
C THR A 56 -6.60 -17.40 -16.52
N VAL A 57 -5.56 -18.21 -16.68
CA VAL A 57 -4.74 -18.60 -15.58
C VAL A 57 -4.37 -17.22 -15.07
N HIS A 58 -5.16 -16.74 -14.08
CA HIS A 58 -4.55 -15.99 -13.05
C HIS A 58 -3.48 -16.96 -12.58
N GLU A 59 -2.30 -16.94 -13.23
CA GLU A 59 -1.11 -17.15 -12.50
C GLU A 59 -1.23 -16.16 -11.37
N THR A 60 -1.86 -16.58 -10.30
CA THR A 60 -1.38 -16.21 -9.01
C THR A 60 0.05 -16.67 -9.09
N LYS A 61 0.93 -15.80 -9.62
CA LYS A 61 2.28 -15.75 -9.21
C LYS A 61 2.10 -15.64 -7.70
N VAL A 62 2.10 -16.78 -7.03
CA VAL A 62 2.48 -16.84 -5.64
C VAL A 62 3.89 -16.33 -5.74
N ILE A 63 4.04 -15.01 -5.63
CA ILE A 63 5.26 -14.42 -5.16
C ILE A 63 5.29 -15.06 -3.77
N GLU A 64 5.96 -16.18 -3.63
CA GLU A 64 6.57 -16.52 -2.36
C GLU A 64 7.38 -15.27 -2.08
N GLU A 65 6.79 -14.36 -1.28
CA GLU A 65 7.56 -13.40 -0.54
C GLU A 65 8.45 -14.28 0.33
N THR A 66 9.56 -14.68 -0.23
CA THR A 66 10.69 -15.13 0.54
C THR A 66 11.03 -13.91 1.36
N ILE A 67 10.59 -13.92 2.62
CA ILE A 67 11.02 -12.92 3.60
C ILE A 67 12.54 -13.07 3.61
N LEU A 68 13.19 -12.21 2.85
CA LEU A 68 14.64 -12.15 2.80
C LEU A 68 15.10 -11.75 4.20
N ASP A 69 15.80 -12.63 4.88
CA ASP A 69 16.43 -12.28 6.15
C ASP A 69 17.58 -11.32 5.89
N THR A 70 17.29 -10.03 6.00
CA THR A 70 18.24 -8.93 5.76
C THR A 70 19.13 -8.63 6.96
N HIS A 71 18.89 -9.25 8.12
CA HIS A 71 19.58 -8.92 9.38
C HIS A 71 21.11 -9.00 9.27
N LYS A 72 21.65 -9.97 8.50
CA LYS A 72 23.07 -10.06 8.29
C LYS A 72 23.62 -8.88 7.50
N ILE A 73 22.90 -8.45 6.45
CA ILE A 73 23.27 -7.32 5.62
C ILE A 73 23.19 -6.03 6.44
N GLU A 74 22.13 -5.85 7.23
CA GLU A 74 21.92 -4.70 8.11
C GLU A 74 23.08 -4.54 9.08
N ASN A 75 23.37 -5.57 9.87
CA ASN A 75 24.46 -5.57 10.83
C ASN A 75 25.83 -5.37 10.18
N PHE A 76 26.06 -5.94 8.99
CA PHE A 76 27.32 -5.79 8.26
C PHE A 76 27.52 -4.34 7.81
N VAL A 77 26.47 -3.69 7.26
CA VAL A 77 26.55 -2.32 6.81
C VAL A 77 26.62 -1.33 7.99
N GLU A 78 25.92 -1.61 9.11
CA GLU A 78 26.03 -0.81 10.34
C GLU A 78 27.45 -0.83 10.89
N ASN A 79 28.05 -2.01 11.06
CA ASN A 79 29.43 -2.13 11.52
C ASN A 79 30.44 -1.49 10.54
N PHE A 80 30.20 -1.60 9.23
CA PHE A 80 30.97 -0.88 8.23
C PHE A 80 30.85 0.63 8.42
N ALA A 81 29.63 1.14 8.60
CA ALA A 81 29.37 2.57 8.77
C ALA A 81 30.07 3.12 10.02
N GLU A 82 30.04 2.38 11.12
CA GLU A 82 30.80 2.72 12.36
C GLU A 82 32.28 2.97 12.05
N VAL A 83 32.91 2.06 11.34
CA VAL A 83 34.33 2.17 10.97
C VAL A 83 34.54 3.25 9.91
N TYR A 84 33.65 3.36 8.92
CA TYR A 84 33.83 4.26 7.78
C TYR A 84 33.67 5.72 8.13
N TYR A 85 32.71 6.06 9.01
CA TYR A 85 32.34 7.43 9.37
C TYR A 85 32.92 7.92 10.69
N SER A 86 33.69 7.06 11.40
CA SER A 86 34.34 7.44 12.65
C SER A 86 35.86 7.47 12.53
N TRP A 87 36.49 8.55 12.97
CA TRP A 87 37.93 8.67 13.06
C TRP A 87 38.33 9.79 14.05
N GLU A 88 39.50 9.65 14.61
CA GLU A 88 40.18 10.70 15.41
C GLU A 88 41.35 11.28 14.63
N GLN A 89 41.78 12.50 15.01
CA GLN A 89 42.89 13.21 14.41
C GLN A 89 44.24 12.65 14.90
N SER A 90 44.44 11.34 14.78
CA SER A 90 45.68 10.66 15.15
C SER A 90 46.09 9.67 14.06
N ALA A 91 47.43 9.54 13.85
CA ALA A 91 47.92 8.57 12.89
C ALA A 91 47.45 7.14 13.23
N ALA A 92 47.47 6.78 14.50
CA ALA A 92 47.04 5.45 14.96
C ALA A 92 45.55 5.19 14.67
N SER A 93 44.65 6.16 14.88
CA SER A 93 43.21 6.01 14.58
C SER A 93 42.99 5.84 13.09
N ILE A 94 43.66 6.62 12.25
CA ILE A 94 43.57 6.55 10.79
C ILE A 94 44.08 5.22 10.25
N ASP A 95 45.24 4.74 10.75
CA ASP A 95 45.81 3.47 10.37
C ASP A 95 44.89 2.30 10.83
N ASN A 96 44.32 2.36 12.04
CA ASN A 96 43.34 1.39 12.55
C ASN A 96 42.09 1.36 11.72
N ARG A 97 41.49 2.50 11.36
CA ARG A 97 40.36 2.64 10.47
C ARG A 97 40.65 1.98 9.11
N THR A 98 41.77 2.31 8.49
CA THR A 98 42.18 1.74 7.19
C THR A 98 42.35 0.23 7.26
N ASN A 99 42.89 -0.32 8.33
CA ASN A 99 43.02 -1.77 8.53
C ASN A 99 41.66 -2.43 8.78
N ALA A 100 40.77 -1.83 9.58
CA ALA A 100 39.44 -2.35 9.83
C ALA A 100 38.57 -2.41 8.58
N LEU A 101 38.68 -1.42 7.69
CA LEU A 101 37.95 -1.38 6.41
C LEU A 101 38.28 -2.53 5.47
N LYS A 102 39.45 -3.17 5.64
CA LYS A 102 39.82 -4.38 4.85
C LYS A 102 38.85 -5.55 5.08
N GLY A 103 38.19 -5.59 6.24
CA GLY A 103 37.19 -6.61 6.55
C GLY A 103 35.84 -6.43 5.84
N TYR A 104 35.62 -5.27 5.18
CA TYR A 104 34.36 -4.92 4.55
C TYR A 104 34.49 -4.73 3.03
N LEU A 105 35.59 -4.19 2.56
CA LEU A 105 35.76 -3.71 1.19
C LEU A 105 36.54 -4.68 0.32
N THR A 106 36.22 -4.71 -0.99
CA THR A 106 37.07 -5.38 -1.99
C THR A 106 38.45 -4.71 -2.06
N GLY A 107 39.44 -5.41 -2.58
CA GLY A 107 40.82 -4.86 -2.74
C GLY A 107 40.86 -3.58 -3.57
N GLU A 108 40.02 -3.47 -4.62
CA GLU A 108 39.87 -2.26 -5.42
C GLU A 108 39.32 -1.09 -4.59
N LEU A 109 38.25 -1.29 -3.82
CA LEU A 109 37.70 -0.26 -2.96
C LEU A 109 38.64 0.13 -1.82
N GLN A 110 39.43 -0.81 -1.29
CA GLN A 110 40.47 -0.50 -0.31
C GLN A 110 41.49 0.50 -0.89
N ALA A 111 41.96 0.27 -2.13
CA ALA A 111 42.88 1.18 -2.80
C ALA A 111 42.27 2.59 -3.03
N LEU A 112 40.98 2.65 -3.41
CA LEU A 112 40.27 3.92 -3.56
C LEU A 112 40.07 4.69 -2.25
N ASN A 113 40.07 4.02 -1.11
CA ASN A 113 39.80 4.62 0.20
C ASN A 113 41.05 4.93 1.04
N VAL A 114 42.27 4.70 0.53
CA VAL A 114 43.52 4.90 1.29
C VAL A 114 43.64 6.32 1.86
N ASP A 115 43.30 7.34 1.06
CA ASP A 115 43.52 8.76 1.43
C ASP A 115 42.18 9.48 1.72
N THR A 116 41.10 8.77 1.98
CA THR A 116 39.80 9.41 2.28
C THR A 116 39.79 10.15 3.61
N VAL A 117 40.59 9.71 4.58
CA VAL A 117 40.88 10.41 5.84
C VAL A 117 42.38 10.58 5.95
N ARG A 118 42.84 11.81 5.90
CA ARG A 118 44.30 12.15 5.91
C ARG A 118 44.70 12.70 7.25
N LYS A 119 46.00 12.58 7.57
CA LYS A 119 46.59 13.04 8.84
C LYS A 119 46.58 14.56 9.02
N ASP A 120 46.45 15.32 7.92
CA ASP A 120 46.46 16.76 7.89
C ASP A 120 45.08 17.43 7.99
N ILE A 121 43.99 16.65 8.04
CA ILE A 121 42.68 17.22 8.28
C ILE A 121 42.49 17.60 9.76
N PRO A 122 41.93 18.80 10.03
CA PRO A 122 41.81 19.31 11.39
C PRO A 122 40.67 18.73 12.22
N VAL A 123 39.88 17.82 11.63
CA VAL A 123 38.64 17.35 12.21
C VAL A 123 38.67 15.87 12.61
N SER A 124 37.98 15.53 13.69
CA SER A 124 37.55 14.18 14.03
C SER A 124 36.08 14.00 13.72
N SER A 125 35.66 12.77 13.52
CA SER A 125 34.26 12.38 13.29
C SER A 125 33.86 11.20 14.17
N ALA A 126 32.66 11.26 14.72
CA ALA A 126 32.03 10.15 15.41
C ALA A 126 30.64 9.91 14.81
N LEU A 127 30.36 8.69 14.41
CA LEU A 127 29.02 8.27 14.06
C LEU A 127 28.14 8.33 15.32
N THR A 128 27.02 9.06 15.26
CA THR A 128 26.11 9.26 16.41
C THR A 128 24.75 8.62 16.17
N ASP A 129 24.36 8.44 14.91
CA ASP A 129 23.13 7.74 14.52
C ASP A 129 23.29 7.09 13.15
N PHE A 130 22.64 5.94 12.98
CA PHE A 130 22.63 5.17 11.74
C PHE A 130 21.24 4.57 11.52
N GLN A 131 20.69 4.77 10.33
CA GLN A 131 19.38 4.24 9.98
C GLN A 131 19.39 3.67 8.57
N ILE A 132 19.01 2.41 8.41
CA ILE A 132 18.72 1.79 7.12
C ILE A 132 17.28 2.12 6.75
N TRP A 133 17.08 2.58 5.51
CA TRP A 133 15.78 2.92 4.95
C TRP A 133 15.26 1.87 4.00
N GLU A 134 16.15 1.24 3.26
CA GLU A 134 15.78 0.28 2.23
C GLU A 134 16.91 -0.70 1.95
N ILE A 135 16.55 -1.96 1.73
CA ILE A 135 17.43 -3.00 1.19
C ILE A 135 16.71 -3.62 0.02
N THR A 136 17.29 -3.48 -1.18
CA THR A 136 16.71 -4.00 -2.42
C THR A 136 17.68 -4.97 -3.09
N GLU A 137 17.23 -6.13 -3.47
CA GLU A 137 18.01 -7.01 -4.32
C GLU A 137 17.94 -6.50 -5.76
N GLU A 138 19.05 -5.96 -6.29
CA GLU A 138 19.13 -5.46 -7.68
C GLU A 138 19.33 -6.59 -8.69
N LYS A 139 20.08 -7.58 -8.31
CA LYS A 139 20.33 -8.81 -9.06
C LYS A 139 20.77 -9.90 -8.08
N GLU A 140 20.77 -11.14 -8.51
CA GLU A 140 21.13 -12.27 -7.67
C GLU A 140 22.38 -11.98 -6.81
N GLN A 141 22.25 -12.14 -5.49
CA GLN A 141 23.32 -11.94 -4.49
C GLN A 141 23.86 -10.51 -4.36
N HIS A 142 23.26 -9.50 -5.00
CA HIS A 142 23.67 -8.10 -4.92
C HIS A 142 22.56 -7.27 -4.29
N TYR A 143 22.86 -6.70 -3.15
CA TYR A 143 21.89 -5.94 -2.34
C TYR A 143 22.33 -4.49 -2.25
N GLN A 144 21.47 -3.60 -2.75
CA GLN A 144 21.60 -2.16 -2.55
C GLN A 144 21.01 -1.79 -1.20
N VAL A 145 21.80 -1.14 -0.37
CA VAL A 145 21.41 -0.67 0.97
C VAL A 145 21.44 0.85 1.00
N THR A 146 20.26 1.45 1.22
CA THR A 146 20.11 2.90 1.41
C THR A 146 20.03 3.21 2.89
N TYR A 147 20.88 4.13 3.36
CA TYR A 147 20.95 4.48 4.77
C TYR A 147 21.28 5.97 4.99
N THR A 148 20.96 6.45 6.19
CA THR A 148 21.42 7.76 6.67
C THR A 148 22.39 7.58 7.81
N VAL A 149 23.33 8.52 7.89
CA VAL A 149 24.28 8.65 9.00
C VAL A 149 24.15 10.02 9.61
N GLU A 150 24.28 10.10 10.92
CA GLU A 150 24.49 11.34 11.63
C GLU A 150 25.89 11.31 12.23
N GLN A 151 26.70 12.31 11.91
CA GLN A 151 28.08 12.41 12.37
C GLN A 151 28.27 13.67 13.21
N ARG A 152 28.92 13.50 14.33
CA ARG A 152 29.47 14.64 15.10
C ARG A 152 30.86 14.91 14.61
N ILE A 153 31.02 16.06 13.96
CA ILE A 153 32.33 16.56 13.47
C ILE A 153 32.89 17.55 14.50
N THR A 154 34.09 17.30 14.98
CA THR A 154 34.75 18.13 15.98
C THR A 154 36.04 18.72 15.42
N GLU A 155 36.21 20.05 15.55
CA GLU A 155 37.39 20.81 15.18
C GLU A 155 37.80 21.73 16.36
N GLY A 156 38.88 21.39 17.04
CA GLY A 156 39.27 22.07 18.28
C GLY A 156 38.19 21.97 19.35
N GLU A 157 37.66 23.09 19.81
CA GLU A 157 36.59 23.19 20.79
C GLU A 157 35.19 23.23 20.16
N SER A 158 35.09 23.31 18.82
CA SER A 158 33.83 23.40 18.09
C SER A 158 33.34 22.03 17.65
N SER A 159 32.05 21.80 17.79
CA SER A 159 31.41 20.56 17.32
C SER A 159 30.13 20.90 16.56
N LYS A 160 29.87 20.17 15.47
CA LYS A 160 28.63 20.25 14.69
C LYS A 160 28.17 18.88 14.32
N THR A 161 26.84 18.71 14.24
CA THR A 161 26.21 17.49 13.76
C THR A 161 25.81 17.67 12.28
N ILE A 162 26.15 16.68 11.45
CA ILE A 162 25.74 16.64 10.04
C ILE A 162 25.00 15.33 9.77
N ARG A 163 23.96 15.39 8.96
CA ARG A 163 23.21 14.23 8.51
C ARG A 163 23.32 14.09 7.00
N SER A 164 23.65 12.88 6.54
CA SER A 164 23.82 12.57 5.13
C SER A 164 23.21 11.22 4.79
N ALA A 165 22.83 11.02 3.53
CA ALA A 165 22.30 9.76 3.04
C ALA A 165 23.20 9.16 1.98
N TYR A 166 23.38 7.86 2.03
CA TYR A 166 24.24 7.10 1.14
C TYR A 166 23.59 5.79 0.72
N GLN A 167 24.12 5.24 -0.37
CA GLN A 167 23.85 3.88 -0.83
C GLN A 167 25.16 3.10 -0.96
N VAL A 168 25.14 1.84 -0.57
CA VAL A 168 26.23 0.87 -0.86
C VAL A 168 25.62 -0.34 -1.53
N THR A 169 26.43 -1.05 -2.31
CA THR A 169 26.07 -2.39 -2.81
C THR A 169 26.88 -3.44 -2.06
N VAL A 170 26.16 -4.39 -1.47
CA VAL A 170 26.71 -5.55 -0.75
C VAL A 170 26.54 -6.79 -1.62
N TYR A 171 27.62 -7.54 -1.81
CA TYR A 171 27.58 -8.87 -2.39
C TYR A 171 27.55 -9.94 -1.30
N VAL A 172 26.65 -10.90 -1.44
CA VAL A 172 26.53 -12.05 -0.54
C VAL A 172 26.89 -13.31 -1.31
N ASP A 173 27.95 -14.00 -0.93
CA ASP A 173 28.35 -15.21 -1.63
C ASP A 173 27.47 -16.43 -1.27
N GLY A 174 27.66 -17.56 -1.98
CA GLY A 174 26.90 -18.79 -1.75
C GLY A 174 27.08 -19.43 -0.35
N PHE A 175 28.04 -18.96 0.46
CA PHE A 175 28.26 -19.37 1.84
C PHE A 175 27.69 -18.36 2.85
N GLY A 176 27.13 -17.25 2.37
CA GLY A 176 26.57 -16.17 3.19
C GLY A 176 27.62 -15.20 3.73
N ASN A 177 28.84 -15.13 3.14
CA ASN A 177 29.82 -14.09 3.45
C ASN A 177 29.49 -12.82 2.68
N LEU A 178 29.78 -11.67 3.28
CA LEU A 178 29.39 -10.36 2.77
C LEU A 178 30.62 -9.53 2.39
N THR A 179 30.49 -8.73 1.34
CA THR A 179 31.52 -7.80 0.91
C THR A 179 30.86 -6.56 0.28
N ILE A 180 31.30 -5.38 0.63
CA ILE A 180 30.90 -4.13 -0.05
C ILE A 180 31.68 -4.05 -1.36
N ILE A 181 30.96 -3.93 -2.46
CA ILE A 181 31.48 -3.89 -3.82
C ILE A 181 31.30 -2.53 -4.50
N GLN A 182 30.62 -1.59 -3.82
CA GLN A 182 30.47 -0.20 -4.25
C GLN A 182 30.62 0.72 -3.04
N ASN A 183 31.45 1.76 -3.18
CA ASN A 183 31.63 2.78 -2.14
C ASN A 183 30.31 3.50 -1.81
N PRO A 184 30.19 4.07 -0.59
CA PRO A 184 29.08 4.94 -0.26
C PRO A 184 28.85 6.03 -1.30
N THR A 185 27.73 5.91 -2.01
CA THR A 185 27.32 6.86 -3.05
C THR A 185 26.28 7.80 -2.47
N ILE A 186 26.45 9.10 -2.70
CA ILE A 186 25.55 10.14 -2.19
C ILE A 186 24.14 9.92 -2.75
N THR A 187 23.15 9.95 -1.88
CA THR A 187 21.74 9.88 -2.24
C THR A 187 20.88 10.87 -1.44
N SER A 188 19.58 10.91 -1.73
CA SER A 188 18.66 11.78 -1.00
C SER A 188 18.23 11.18 0.33
N VAL A 189 18.08 12.03 1.35
CA VAL A 189 17.46 11.65 2.63
C VAL A 189 15.99 11.36 2.40
N ALA A 190 15.45 10.32 3.07
CA ALA A 190 14.02 10.05 3.08
C ALA A 190 13.24 11.26 3.61
N VAL A 191 12.21 11.66 2.89
CA VAL A 191 11.37 12.82 3.23
C VAL A 191 9.96 12.39 3.54
N LYS A 192 9.27 13.17 4.38
CA LYS A 192 7.87 12.96 4.70
C LYS A 192 7.01 13.03 3.44
N SER A 193 6.11 12.06 3.27
CA SER A 193 5.10 12.10 2.21
C SER A 193 4.20 13.32 2.34
N GLY A 194 3.82 13.92 1.21
CA GLY A 194 2.79 14.96 1.12
C GLY A 194 1.36 14.42 1.21
N TYR A 195 1.17 13.13 1.47
CA TYR A 195 -0.15 12.51 1.56
C TYR A 195 -0.97 13.13 2.71
N THR A 196 -2.18 13.56 2.38
CA THR A 196 -3.19 14.02 3.35
C THR A 196 -4.42 13.13 3.22
N PRO A 197 -4.76 12.34 4.24
CA PRO A 197 -5.95 11.50 4.20
C PRO A 197 -7.21 12.36 4.14
N LYS A 198 -8.24 11.87 3.47
CA LYS A 198 -9.55 12.50 3.47
C LYS A 198 -10.16 12.35 4.87
N ALA A 199 -10.52 13.47 5.49
CA ALA A 199 -11.19 13.45 6.78
C ALA A 199 -12.56 12.72 6.68
N VAL A 200 -12.84 11.86 7.66
CA VAL A 200 -14.15 11.24 7.81
C VAL A 200 -15.15 12.35 8.19
N GLN A 201 -16.28 12.39 7.52
CA GLN A 201 -17.34 13.35 7.78
C GLN A 201 -18.63 12.61 8.13
N SER A 202 -19.47 13.25 8.97
CA SER A 202 -20.81 12.74 9.23
C SER A 202 -21.66 12.88 7.97
N ASP A 203 -22.38 11.81 7.63
CA ASP A 203 -23.34 11.76 6.53
C ASP A 203 -24.78 12.09 6.99
N GLY A 204 -24.96 12.42 8.28
CA GLY A 204 -26.26 12.74 8.88
C GLY A 204 -27.17 11.52 9.08
N THR A 205 -26.68 10.30 8.96
CA THR A 205 -27.49 9.07 9.11
C THR A 205 -27.74 8.68 10.57
N VAL A 206 -27.02 9.27 11.52
CA VAL A 206 -27.18 9.05 12.96
C VAL A 206 -27.84 10.29 13.58
N ASP A 207 -29.00 10.08 14.19
CA ASP A 207 -29.73 11.14 14.86
C ASP A 207 -29.09 11.57 16.21
N SER A 208 -29.53 12.69 16.78
CA SER A 208 -28.93 13.27 17.98
C SER A 208 -29.11 12.39 19.23
N ILE A 209 -30.22 11.68 19.35
CA ILE A 209 -30.46 10.78 20.49
C ILE A 209 -29.51 9.60 20.44
N THR A 210 -29.42 8.94 19.28
CA THR A 210 -28.46 7.85 19.07
C THR A 210 -27.01 8.31 19.25
N THR A 211 -26.68 9.54 18.82
CA THR A 211 -25.36 10.13 19.02
C THR A 211 -25.01 10.27 20.49
N GLU A 212 -25.96 10.74 21.31
CA GLU A 212 -25.79 10.89 22.76
C GLU A 212 -25.62 9.55 23.46
N GLU A 213 -26.45 8.53 23.13
CA GLU A 213 -26.32 7.18 23.64
C GLU A 213 -24.93 6.57 23.33
N ILE A 214 -24.44 6.75 22.11
CA ILE A 214 -23.12 6.23 21.71
C ILE A 214 -21.99 6.97 22.44
N ASN A 215 -22.09 8.29 22.59
CA ASN A 215 -21.11 9.07 23.35
C ASN A 215 -21.02 8.62 24.81
N GLU A 216 -22.16 8.37 25.46
CA GLU A 216 -22.20 7.86 26.84
C GLU A 216 -21.58 6.46 26.94
N PHE A 217 -21.94 5.57 26.01
CA PHE A 217 -21.38 4.23 25.93
C PHE A 217 -19.86 4.26 25.75
N LEU A 218 -19.37 5.01 24.75
CA LEU A 218 -17.94 5.12 24.46
C LEU A 218 -17.16 5.79 25.59
N THR A 219 -17.74 6.80 26.23
CA THR A 219 -17.15 7.45 27.41
C THR A 219 -16.99 6.45 28.56
N THR A 220 -18.00 5.63 28.82
CA THR A 220 -17.96 4.59 29.85
C THR A 220 -16.93 3.51 29.50
N PHE A 221 -16.93 3.07 28.23
CA PHE A 221 -15.98 2.10 27.73
C PHE A 221 -14.53 2.58 27.82
N PHE A 222 -14.22 3.77 27.33
CA PHE A 222 -12.84 4.28 27.31
C PHE A 222 -12.30 4.68 28.69
N LYS A 223 -13.18 4.94 29.67
CA LYS A 223 -12.76 5.05 31.07
C LYS A 223 -12.27 3.73 31.64
N LEU A 224 -12.91 2.62 31.26
CA LEU A 224 -12.57 1.28 31.72
C LEU A 224 -11.41 0.66 30.91
N TYR A 225 -11.37 0.89 29.62
CA TYR A 225 -10.53 0.17 28.66
C TYR A 225 -9.05 0.08 29.04
N PRO A 226 -8.36 1.13 29.52
CA PRO A 226 -6.94 1.06 29.84
C PRO A 226 -6.57 0.01 30.89
N THR A 227 -7.47 -0.21 31.85
CA THR A 227 -7.22 -1.13 32.99
C THR A 227 -8.07 -2.40 32.95
N ALA A 228 -8.98 -2.51 31.97
CA ALA A 228 -9.90 -3.64 31.86
C ALA A 228 -9.20 -4.96 31.64
N THR A 229 -9.68 -5.98 32.35
CA THR A 229 -9.32 -7.38 32.09
C THR A 229 -10.00 -7.91 30.83
N ALA A 230 -9.48 -9.01 30.27
CA ALA A 230 -10.11 -9.66 29.12
C ALA A 230 -11.59 -10.03 29.38
N LYS A 231 -11.91 -10.44 30.61
CA LYS A 231 -13.27 -10.80 31.01
C LYS A 231 -14.20 -9.58 31.04
N GLU A 232 -13.75 -8.45 31.53
CA GLU A 232 -14.54 -7.21 31.59
C GLU A 232 -14.80 -6.68 30.17
N LEU A 233 -13.81 -6.78 29.27
CA LEU A 233 -13.97 -6.36 27.88
C LEU A 233 -15.08 -7.11 27.14
N THR A 234 -15.38 -8.37 27.49
CA THR A 234 -16.42 -9.15 26.79
C THR A 234 -17.82 -8.56 26.90
N TYR A 235 -18.06 -7.71 27.91
CA TYR A 235 -19.34 -6.98 28.05
C TYR A 235 -19.50 -5.85 27.04
N TYR A 236 -18.39 -5.27 26.57
CA TYR A 236 -18.37 -4.09 25.70
C TYR A 236 -17.94 -4.40 24.28
N VAL A 237 -17.13 -5.45 24.09
CA VAL A 237 -16.44 -5.73 22.83
C VAL A 237 -16.62 -7.19 22.45
N ASN A 238 -16.76 -7.48 21.16
CA ASN A 238 -16.72 -8.84 20.65
C ASN A 238 -15.30 -9.42 20.80
N GLU A 239 -15.22 -10.75 20.94
CA GLU A 239 -13.96 -11.45 21.11
C GLU A 239 -12.95 -11.12 19.99
N GLY A 240 -11.74 -10.79 20.38
CA GLY A 240 -10.62 -10.53 19.46
C GLY A 240 -10.59 -9.12 18.83
N VAL A 241 -11.62 -8.28 19.01
CA VAL A 241 -11.67 -6.92 18.42
C VAL A 241 -10.69 -5.98 19.12
N LEU A 242 -10.71 -5.93 20.44
CA LEU A 242 -9.76 -5.15 21.23
C LEU A 242 -9.14 -6.02 22.32
N LYS A 243 -7.86 -5.82 22.56
CA LYS A 243 -7.10 -6.54 23.60
C LYS A 243 -6.97 -5.69 24.86
N PRO A 244 -6.84 -6.31 26.04
CA PRO A 244 -6.50 -5.57 27.27
C PRO A 244 -5.21 -4.77 27.10
N VAL A 245 -5.23 -3.53 27.58
CA VAL A 245 -4.07 -2.62 27.50
C VAL A 245 -3.16 -2.79 28.71
N GLY A 246 -3.72 -2.91 29.92
CA GLY A 246 -2.98 -3.07 31.15
C GLY A 246 -2.10 -1.88 31.51
N LYS A 247 -2.60 -0.64 31.28
CA LYS A 247 -1.91 0.61 31.56
C LYS A 247 -2.80 1.55 32.40
N GLU A 248 -2.17 2.28 33.29
CA GLU A 248 -2.87 3.26 34.15
C GLU A 248 -3.04 4.60 33.44
N TYR A 249 -3.76 4.61 32.34
CA TYR A 249 -4.17 5.83 31.65
C TYR A 249 -5.47 6.36 32.24
N ILE A 250 -5.54 7.65 32.48
CA ILE A 250 -6.76 8.34 32.93
C ILE A 250 -7.47 8.91 31.70
N PHE A 251 -8.69 8.47 31.46
CA PHE A 251 -9.54 9.04 30.39
C PHE A 251 -9.79 10.52 30.62
N SER A 252 -9.63 11.34 29.59
CA SER A 252 -9.91 12.77 29.60
C SER A 252 -11.17 13.08 28.80
N GLU A 253 -11.15 12.85 27.51
CA GLU A 253 -12.27 13.18 26.61
C GLU A 253 -12.28 12.38 25.30
N LEU A 254 -13.47 12.30 24.67
CA LEU A 254 -13.61 11.93 23.26
C LEU A 254 -13.40 13.19 22.40
N VAL A 255 -12.63 13.05 21.33
CA VAL A 255 -12.27 14.18 20.44
C VAL A 255 -12.81 13.92 19.05
N ASN A 256 -13.60 14.89 18.55
CA ASN A 256 -14.14 14.89 17.19
C ASN A 256 -14.80 13.56 16.78
N PRO A 257 -15.71 12.98 17.57
CA PRO A 257 -16.38 11.76 17.18
C PRO A 257 -17.26 12.00 15.96
N VAL A 258 -17.14 11.09 14.98
CA VAL A 258 -17.97 11.07 13.77
C VAL A 258 -18.67 9.72 13.69
N TYR A 259 -20.00 9.75 13.55
CA TYR A 259 -20.85 8.56 13.50
C TYR A 259 -21.58 8.50 12.18
N ASN A 260 -21.53 7.32 11.51
CA ASN A 260 -22.24 7.05 10.27
C ASN A 260 -22.92 5.69 10.38
N ARG A 261 -24.20 5.60 9.97
CA ARG A 261 -24.99 4.38 10.07
C ARG A 261 -25.01 3.62 8.76
N SER A 262 -24.80 2.32 8.84
CA SER A 262 -24.98 1.39 7.72
C SER A 262 -25.79 0.18 8.19
N GLY A 263 -27.07 0.15 7.81
CA GLY A 263 -28.00 -0.89 8.27
C GLY A 263 -28.17 -0.85 9.79
N ASN A 264 -27.86 -1.96 10.46
CA ASN A 264 -27.95 -2.08 11.93
C ASN A 264 -26.67 -1.68 12.66
N GLN A 265 -25.63 -1.29 11.95
CA GLN A 265 -24.34 -0.93 12.52
C GLN A 265 -24.08 0.56 12.40
N VAL A 266 -23.32 1.10 13.36
CA VAL A 266 -22.80 2.45 13.34
C VAL A 266 -21.29 2.41 13.36
N THR A 267 -20.66 3.04 12.36
CA THR A 267 -19.23 3.30 12.40
C THR A 267 -18.95 4.52 13.24
N ALA A 268 -17.94 4.44 14.11
CA ALA A 268 -17.50 5.52 14.97
C ALA A 268 -16.02 5.79 14.71
N SER A 269 -15.69 6.93 14.14
CA SER A 269 -14.33 7.42 13.96
C SER A 269 -14.08 8.55 14.95
N LEU A 270 -13.10 8.37 15.84
CA LEU A 270 -12.84 9.32 16.93
C LEU A 270 -11.40 9.26 17.42
N ALA A 271 -10.97 10.31 18.10
CA ALA A 271 -9.79 10.25 18.94
C ALA A 271 -10.19 10.25 20.42
N VAL A 272 -9.36 9.64 21.25
CA VAL A 272 -9.53 9.59 22.70
C VAL A 272 -8.29 10.15 23.36
N LYS A 273 -8.45 11.07 24.26
CA LYS A 273 -7.37 11.63 25.08
C LYS A 273 -7.29 10.92 26.42
N TYR A 274 -6.08 10.55 26.79
CA TYR A 274 -5.72 10.00 28.08
C TYR A 274 -4.58 10.79 28.71
N LEU A 275 -4.59 10.91 30.01
CA LEU A 275 -3.42 11.32 30.77
C LEU A 275 -2.62 10.07 31.15
N ASP A 276 -1.35 10.03 30.77
CA ASP A 276 -0.40 9.03 31.24
C ASP A 276 0.20 9.49 32.56
N ASN A 277 -0.14 8.79 33.65
CA ASN A 277 0.34 9.14 34.99
C ASN A 277 1.84 8.92 35.18
N GLN A 278 2.49 8.12 34.36
CA GLN A 278 3.91 7.85 34.48
C GLN A 278 4.76 8.94 33.83
N THR A 279 4.35 9.39 32.66
CA THR A 279 5.08 10.42 31.88
C THR A 279 4.52 11.82 32.08
N MET A 280 3.35 11.95 32.72
CA MET A 280 2.58 13.21 32.87
C MET A 280 2.23 13.87 31.54
N THR A 281 2.21 13.08 30.45
CA THR A 281 1.86 13.55 29.11
C THR A 281 0.47 13.13 28.70
N THR A 282 -0.11 13.86 27.76
CA THR A 282 -1.38 13.46 27.13
C THR A 282 -1.12 12.52 25.97
N GLN A 283 -1.67 11.29 26.05
CA GLN A 283 -1.71 10.35 24.96
C GLN A 283 -3.00 10.54 24.17
N VAL A 284 -2.90 10.72 22.86
CA VAL A 284 -4.04 10.77 21.94
C VAL A 284 -4.05 9.48 21.11
N SER A 285 -5.13 8.72 21.22
CA SER A 285 -5.32 7.47 20.48
C SER A 285 -6.50 7.61 19.51
N GLN A 286 -6.37 7.13 18.28
CA GLN A 286 -7.43 7.16 17.28
C GLN A 286 -8.05 5.77 17.14
N PHE A 287 -9.37 5.74 16.99
CA PHE A 287 -10.16 4.53 16.85
C PHE A 287 -11.15 4.67 15.71
N ASP A 288 -11.23 3.61 14.90
CA ASP A 288 -12.30 3.37 13.94
C ASP A 288 -13.02 2.10 14.39
N LEU A 289 -14.22 2.25 14.92
CA LEU A 289 -14.99 1.17 15.54
C LEU A 289 -16.28 0.95 14.79
N VAL A 290 -16.77 -0.29 14.82
CA VAL A 290 -18.13 -0.62 14.39
C VAL A 290 -18.92 -1.01 15.62
N LEU A 291 -20.04 -0.32 15.84
CA LEU A 291 -20.95 -0.50 16.95
C LEU A 291 -22.25 -1.16 16.48
N GLU A 292 -22.80 -2.02 17.31
CA GLU A 292 -24.12 -2.64 17.08
C GLU A 292 -24.93 -2.59 18.37
N LYS A 293 -26.21 -2.26 18.23
CA LYS A 293 -27.14 -2.21 19.37
C LYS A 293 -27.83 -3.55 19.56
N ASN A 294 -27.60 -4.21 20.68
CA ASN A 294 -28.23 -5.45 21.07
C ASN A 294 -29.25 -5.18 22.20
N GLY A 295 -30.53 -5.13 21.86
CA GLY A 295 -31.56 -4.64 22.77
C GLY A 295 -31.34 -3.16 23.11
N GLU A 296 -31.08 -2.86 24.38
CA GLU A 296 -30.78 -1.48 24.83
C GLU A 296 -29.29 -1.19 24.94
N ASN A 297 -28.42 -2.19 24.76
CA ASN A 297 -26.98 -2.03 24.99
C ASN A 297 -26.19 -1.95 23.67
N TRP A 298 -25.28 -1.01 23.59
CA TRP A 298 -24.29 -0.91 22.53
C TRP A 298 -23.15 -1.89 22.76
N LYS A 299 -22.56 -2.41 21.66
CA LYS A 299 -21.40 -3.27 21.67
C LYS A 299 -20.47 -2.94 20.52
N ILE A 300 -19.17 -2.98 20.75
CA ILE A 300 -18.13 -2.84 19.72
C ILE A 300 -17.96 -4.22 19.06
N VAL A 301 -18.23 -4.30 17.76
CA VAL A 301 -18.22 -5.56 17.01
C VAL A 301 -17.04 -5.67 16.04
N LYS A 302 -16.38 -4.54 15.74
CA LYS A 302 -15.18 -4.47 14.90
C LYS A 302 -14.38 -3.21 15.22
#